data_4bee1da25229de4b68d769acff2e8272
#
_entry.id   4bee1da25229de4b68d769acff2e8272
#
_cell.length_a   1.000
_cell.length_b   1.000
_cell.length_c   1.000
_cell.angle_alpha   90.00
_cell.angle_beta   90.00
_cell.angle_gamma   90.00
#
_symmetry.space_group_name_H-M   'P 1'
#
loop_
_entity.id
_entity.type
_entity.pdbx_description
1 polymer ?
#
loop_
_entity_poly.entity_id
_entity_poly.type
_entity_poly.pdbx_seq_one_letter_code
_entity_poly.pdbx_strand_id
1 'polypeptide(L)'
;MALAAEKKIPIGLELFSVRDALTKDLMGTVTAVAKMGYEVVEFYAPYFDWIPQQAKDVRKLLDNLGVRCNSTHNDFRSFTAEGLRKAIELNQIIGSKNIIMATAGIVDGIAGWKALGDRMTKVSETLKPLGMATGFHNHQTEWAGAVGQRPMDVLAANTPKEFTLQLDVGTVIEAGADPVAWIHANPGRIRSIHCKDWGGPDRDYRVLFGEGDSPWAKIFEAAENVGGVEYYLIEQEGSRFPELETAERCLATWKKMRA
;
A
#
# COMPACT_ATOMS: atom_id res chain seq x y z
N MET A 1 30.12 8.44 -20.08
CA MET A 1 29.22 7.62 -19.25
C MET A 1 27.82 8.18 -19.44
N ALA A 2 26.91 7.41 -20.03
CA ALA A 2 25.52 7.82 -20.11
C ALA A 2 24.95 7.82 -18.69
N LEU A 3 24.43 8.95 -18.21
CA LEU A 3 23.62 9.02 -17.00
C LEU A 3 22.45 8.05 -17.21
N ALA A 4 22.34 7.02 -16.38
CA ALA A 4 21.15 6.19 -16.36
C ALA A 4 19.96 7.13 -16.16
N ALA A 5 18.97 7.07 -17.06
CA ALA A 5 17.77 7.86 -16.91
C ALA A 5 17.17 7.54 -15.53
N GLU A 6 16.93 8.56 -14.71
CA GLU A 6 16.35 8.43 -13.39
C GLU A 6 15.03 7.66 -13.53
N LYS A 7 14.92 6.50 -12.88
CA LYS A 7 13.76 5.62 -13.01
C LYS A 7 12.54 6.35 -12.41
N LYS A 8 11.66 6.85 -13.26
CA LYS A 8 10.42 7.48 -12.80
C LYS A 8 9.58 6.45 -12.04
N ILE A 9 9.45 6.63 -10.74
CA ILE A 9 8.62 5.79 -9.88
C ILE A 9 7.17 6.29 -9.97
N PRO A 10 6.21 5.43 -10.36
CA PRO A 10 4.84 5.85 -10.59
C PRO A 10 4.12 6.19 -9.29
N ILE A 11 3.17 7.13 -9.40
CA ILE A 11 2.26 7.51 -8.33
C ILE A 11 0.88 6.90 -8.56
N GLY A 12 0.32 6.32 -7.51
CA GLY A 12 -1.00 5.73 -7.50
C GLY A 12 -1.89 6.29 -6.40
N LEU A 13 -3.12 5.78 -6.39
CA LEU A 13 -4.11 6.03 -5.35
C LEU A 13 -4.53 4.69 -4.73
N GLU A 14 -4.46 4.61 -3.42
CA GLU A 14 -5.19 3.58 -2.67
C GLU A 14 -6.68 3.97 -2.67
N LEU A 15 -7.54 3.07 -3.21
CA LEU A 15 -8.93 3.42 -3.54
C LEU A 15 -9.86 3.49 -2.32
N PHE A 16 -9.38 3.11 -1.13
CA PHE A 16 -10.08 3.43 0.12
C PHE A 16 -10.21 4.94 0.34
N SER A 17 -9.29 5.72 -0.21
CA SER A 17 -9.33 7.18 -0.23
C SER A 17 -10.57 7.77 -0.90
N VAL A 18 -11.20 7.00 -1.79
CA VAL A 18 -12.39 7.38 -2.56
C VAL A 18 -13.51 6.33 -2.43
N ARG A 19 -13.57 5.67 -1.27
CA ARG A 19 -14.43 4.51 -1.00
C ARG A 19 -15.92 4.76 -1.18
N ASP A 20 -16.39 5.95 -0.83
CA ASP A 20 -17.81 6.30 -0.96
C ASP A 20 -18.20 6.52 -2.43
N ALA A 21 -17.33 7.16 -3.20
CA ALA A 21 -17.49 7.32 -4.64
C ALA A 21 -17.37 5.96 -5.34
N LEU A 22 -16.37 5.15 -4.95
CA LEU A 22 -16.12 3.82 -5.53
C LEU A 22 -17.30 2.85 -5.30
N THR A 23 -17.92 2.89 -4.11
CA THR A 23 -19.09 2.07 -3.78
C THR A 23 -20.30 2.46 -4.62
N LYS A 24 -20.46 3.74 -4.95
CA LYS A 24 -21.58 4.24 -5.77
C LYS A 24 -21.39 3.94 -7.26
N ASP A 25 -20.18 4.12 -7.75
CA ASP A 25 -19.83 3.94 -9.16
C ASP A 25 -18.35 3.54 -9.30
N LEU A 26 -18.08 2.25 -9.27
CA LEU A 26 -16.73 1.69 -9.41
C LEU A 26 -16.03 2.17 -10.70
N MET A 27 -16.70 2.03 -11.85
CA MET A 27 -16.09 2.29 -13.15
C MET A 27 -15.88 3.79 -13.39
N GLY A 28 -16.85 4.62 -13.00
CA GLY A 28 -16.75 6.07 -13.08
C GLY A 28 -15.67 6.63 -12.15
N THR A 29 -15.58 6.10 -10.93
CA THR A 29 -14.56 6.53 -9.95
C THR A 29 -13.15 6.20 -10.41
N VAL A 30 -12.89 4.97 -10.88
CA VAL A 30 -11.58 4.59 -11.45
C VAL A 30 -11.25 5.46 -12.68
N THR A 31 -12.25 5.77 -13.51
CA THR A 31 -12.06 6.67 -14.66
C THR A 31 -11.70 8.09 -14.21
N ALA A 32 -12.34 8.61 -13.17
CA ALA A 32 -12.02 9.92 -12.61
C ALA A 32 -10.59 9.98 -12.06
N VAL A 33 -10.18 8.97 -11.29
CA VAL A 33 -8.83 8.82 -10.73
C VAL A 33 -7.78 8.80 -11.86
N ALA A 34 -8.02 8.04 -12.91
CA ALA A 34 -7.13 7.99 -14.08
C ALA A 34 -7.01 9.37 -14.77
N LYS A 35 -8.13 10.09 -14.94
CA LYS A 35 -8.14 11.43 -15.57
C LYS A 35 -7.40 12.48 -14.75
N MET A 36 -7.29 12.36 -13.43
CA MET A 36 -6.45 13.22 -12.59
C MET A 36 -4.96 13.04 -12.92
N GLY A 37 -4.59 11.84 -13.42
CA GLY A 37 -3.22 11.50 -13.81
C GLY A 37 -2.52 10.55 -12.84
N TYR A 38 -3.25 9.80 -12.03
CA TYR A 38 -2.72 8.66 -11.31
C TYR A 38 -2.35 7.55 -12.29
N GLU A 39 -1.18 6.93 -12.09
CA GLU A 39 -0.62 5.92 -12.99
C GLU A 39 -0.90 4.49 -12.47
N VAL A 40 -1.20 4.38 -11.18
CA VAL A 40 -1.43 3.12 -10.47
C VAL A 40 -2.66 3.25 -9.57
N VAL A 41 -3.36 2.15 -9.34
CA VAL A 41 -4.39 2.04 -8.30
C VAL A 41 -4.14 0.81 -7.44
N GLU A 42 -4.58 0.87 -6.19
CA GLU A 42 -4.66 -0.26 -5.29
C GLU A 42 -6.12 -0.46 -4.89
N PHE A 43 -6.67 -1.65 -5.17
CA PHE A 43 -8.01 -2.02 -4.70
C PHE A 43 -7.94 -2.58 -3.29
N TYR A 44 -8.94 -2.27 -2.47
CA TYR A 44 -9.06 -2.77 -1.09
C TYR A 44 -10.12 -3.88 -0.97
N ALA A 45 -10.29 -4.45 0.21
CA ALA A 45 -11.03 -5.67 0.51
C ALA A 45 -12.32 -5.97 -0.29
N PRO A 46 -13.22 -5.01 -0.64
CA PRO A 46 -14.42 -5.31 -1.44
C PRO A 46 -14.16 -5.95 -2.80
N TYR A 47 -12.97 -5.76 -3.41
CA TYR A 47 -12.63 -6.43 -4.66
C TYR A 47 -12.64 -7.96 -4.51
N PHE A 48 -12.38 -8.47 -3.31
CA PHE A 48 -12.35 -9.90 -3.04
C PHE A 48 -13.72 -10.58 -3.23
N ASP A 49 -14.81 -9.82 -3.18
CA ASP A 49 -16.15 -10.33 -3.41
C ASP A 49 -16.56 -10.35 -4.89
N TRP A 50 -15.70 -9.84 -5.79
CA TRP A 50 -15.94 -9.87 -7.23
C TRP A 50 -16.02 -11.29 -7.77
N ILE A 51 -16.85 -11.45 -8.81
CA ILE A 51 -16.80 -12.62 -9.69
C ILE A 51 -15.73 -12.39 -10.79
N PRO A 52 -15.21 -13.45 -11.40
CA PRO A 52 -14.19 -13.32 -12.45
C PRO A 52 -14.58 -12.39 -13.61
N GLN A 53 -15.85 -12.33 -13.97
CA GLN A 53 -16.32 -11.43 -15.03
C GLN A 53 -16.16 -9.96 -14.65
N GLN A 54 -16.52 -9.59 -13.42
CA GLN A 54 -16.33 -8.22 -12.93
C GLN A 54 -14.86 -7.84 -12.90
N ALA A 55 -13.98 -8.73 -12.46
CA ALA A 55 -12.53 -8.50 -12.50
C ALA A 55 -12.02 -8.28 -13.94
N LYS A 56 -12.53 -9.02 -14.93
CA LYS A 56 -12.21 -8.82 -16.36
C LYS A 56 -12.69 -7.46 -16.88
N ASP A 57 -13.86 -7.02 -16.46
CA ASP A 57 -14.41 -5.72 -16.88
C ASP A 57 -13.58 -4.58 -16.30
N VAL A 58 -13.18 -4.69 -15.03
CA VAL A 58 -12.24 -3.74 -14.39
C VAL A 58 -10.88 -3.77 -15.08
N ARG A 59 -10.33 -4.94 -15.39
CA ARG A 59 -9.06 -5.06 -16.13
C ARG A 59 -9.13 -4.33 -17.47
N LYS A 60 -10.19 -4.57 -18.25
CA LYS A 60 -10.41 -3.89 -19.52
C LYS A 60 -10.46 -2.36 -19.38
N LEU A 61 -11.12 -1.87 -18.32
CA LEU A 61 -11.15 -0.45 -18.01
C LEU A 61 -9.73 0.08 -17.74
N LEU A 62 -8.97 -0.57 -16.85
CA LEU A 62 -7.61 -0.17 -16.50
C LEU A 62 -6.71 -0.12 -17.75
N ASP A 63 -6.78 -1.13 -18.62
CA ASP A 63 -6.02 -1.18 -19.87
C ASP A 63 -6.38 -0.01 -20.80
N ASN A 64 -7.67 0.30 -20.95
CA ASN A 64 -8.16 1.41 -21.78
C ASN A 64 -7.71 2.79 -21.25
N LEU A 65 -7.55 2.91 -19.94
CA LEU A 65 -7.13 4.14 -19.28
C LEU A 65 -5.60 4.26 -19.14
N GLY A 66 -4.85 3.21 -19.44
CA GLY A 66 -3.41 3.16 -19.24
C GLY A 66 -2.99 3.15 -17.77
N VAL A 67 -3.89 2.76 -16.86
CA VAL A 67 -3.65 2.66 -15.42
C VAL A 67 -3.38 1.20 -15.03
N ARG A 68 -2.50 0.98 -14.06
CA ARG A 68 -2.16 -0.36 -13.58
C ARG A 68 -2.68 -0.58 -12.17
N CYS A 69 -3.03 -1.82 -11.84
CA CYS A 69 -3.20 -2.27 -10.47
C CYS A 69 -1.92 -3.02 -10.07
N ASN A 70 -1.10 -2.45 -9.18
CA ASN A 70 0.16 -3.08 -8.78
C ASN A 70 0.01 -3.95 -7.54
N SER A 71 -0.94 -3.62 -6.68
CA SER A 71 -1.24 -4.34 -5.43
C SER A 71 -2.73 -4.30 -5.10
N THR A 72 -3.12 -5.16 -4.19
CA THR A 72 -4.44 -5.15 -3.56
C THR A 72 -4.31 -5.26 -2.05
N HIS A 73 -5.13 -4.51 -1.31
CA HIS A 73 -5.31 -4.64 0.13
C HIS A 73 -6.30 -5.75 0.47
N ASN A 74 -5.91 -6.62 1.37
CA ASN A 74 -6.63 -7.84 1.71
C ASN A 74 -6.78 -8.00 3.22
N ASP A 75 -7.90 -8.54 3.63
CA ASP A 75 -8.10 -9.03 4.98
C ASP A 75 -7.67 -10.50 5.12
N PHE A 76 -7.78 -11.02 6.34
CA PHE A 76 -7.42 -12.39 6.67
C PHE A 76 -8.11 -13.47 5.80
N ARG A 77 -9.31 -13.21 5.27
CA ARG A 77 -10.05 -14.17 4.42
C ARG A 77 -9.25 -14.58 3.19
N SER A 78 -8.52 -13.62 2.60
CA SER A 78 -7.70 -13.85 1.41
C SER A 78 -6.48 -14.75 1.65
N PHE A 79 -6.14 -15.03 2.90
CA PHE A 79 -4.96 -15.83 3.29
C PHE A 79 -5.32 -17.19 3.89
N THR A 80 -6.57 -17.61 3.82
CA THR A 80 -6.98 -19.00 4.03
C THR A 80 -6.64 -19.84 2.80
N ALA A 81 -6.62 -21.17 2.94
CA ALA A 81 -6.30 -22.05 1.80
C ALA A 81 -7.25 -21.86 0.59
N GLU A 82 -8.54 -21.60 0.84
CA GLU A 82 -9.55 -21.35 -0.20
C GLU A 82 -9.44 -19.88 -0.68
N GLY A 83 -9.36 -18.94 0.26
CA GLY A 83 -9.29 -17.53 -0.05
C GLY A 83 -8.07 -17.15 -0.88
N LEU A 84 -6.91 -17.78 -0.62
CA LEU A 84 -5.71 -17.51 -1.39
C LEU A 84 -5.84 -17.91 -2.86
N ARG A 85 -6.52 -19.04 -3.15
CA ARG A 85 -6.79 -19.42 -4.54
C ARG A 85 -7.64 -18.38 -5.27
N LYS A 86 -8.71 -17.89 -4.60
CA LYS A 86 -9.55 -16.81 -5.14
C LYS A 86 -8.79 -15.49 -5.29
N ALA A 87 -8.00 -15.11 -4.30
CA ALA A 87 -7.18 -13.91 -4.36
C ALA A 87 -6.17 -13.96 -5.53
N ILE A 88 -5.51 -15.09 -5.73
CA ILE A 88 -4.60 -15.32 -6.86
C ILE A 88 -5.36 -15.14 -8.19
N GLU A 89 -6.49 -15.83 -8.38
CA GLU A 89 -7.28 -15.72 -9.61
C GLU A 89 -7.68 -14.28 -9.92
N LEU A 90 -8.26 -13.57 -8.95
CA LEU A 90 -8.70 -12.18 -9.14
C LEU A 90 -7.51 -11.25 -9.44
N ASN A 91 -6.40 -11.37 -8.69
CA ASN A 91 -5.22 -10.55 -8.91
C ASN A 91 -4.56 -10.81 -10.28
N GLN A 92 -4.51 -12.08 -10.73
CA GLN A 92 -4.04 -12.41 -12.08
C GLN A 92 -4.92 -11.77 -13.16
N ILE A 93 -6.25 -11.80 -13.00
CA ILE A 93 -7.19 -11.17 -13.95
C ILE A 93 -6.98 -9.67 -14.01
N ILE A 94 -6.96 -8.96 -12.86
CA ILE A 94 -6.80 -7.50 -12.84
C ILE A 94 -5.37 -7.03 -13.11
N GLY A 95 -4.40 -7.96 -13.14
CA GLY A 95 -2.99 -7.69 -13.46
C GLY A 95 -2.15 -7.24 -12.26
N SER A 96 -2.66 -7.38 -11.04
CA SER A 96 -1.89 -7.15 -9.81
C SER A 96 -0.93 -8.31 -9.54
N LYS A 97 0.26 -7.98 -9.06
CA LYS A 97 1.26 -8.98 -8.66
C LYS A 97 1.46 -9.05 -7.16
N ASN A 98 0.90 -8.12 -6.39
CA ASN A 98 1.13 -8.04 -4.95
C ASN A 98 -0.20 -8.17 -4.19
N ILE A 99 -0.33 -9.23 -3.40
CA ILE A 99 -1.46 -9.47 -2.50
C ILE A 99 -1.01 -9.06 -1.11
N ILE A 100 -1.36 -7.85 -0.68
CA ILE A 100 -0.91 -7.25 0.59
C ILE A 100 -1.95 -7.51 1.67
N MET A 101 -1.52 -8.02 2.81
CA MET A 101 -2.36 -8.10 4.00
C MET A 101 -2.42 -6.71 4.65
N ALA A 102 -3.60 -6.07 4.61
CA ALA A 102 -3.82 -4.76 5.19
C ALA A 102 -4.33 -4.87 6.65
N THR A 103 -4.92 -5.99 7.01
CA THR A 103 -5.31 -6.24 8.40
C THR A 103 -5.20 -7.72 8.74
N ALA A 104 -4.51 -8.00 9.84
CA ALA A 104 -4.36 -9.35 10.38
C ALA A 104 -5.46 -9.71 11.40
N GLY A 105 -6.34 -8.75 11.74
CA GLY A 105 -7.24 -8.89 12.87
C GLY A 105 -6.49 -8.86 14.21
N ILE A 106 -7.03 -9.53 15.22
CA ILE A 106 -6.39 -9.60 16.54
C ILE A 106 -5.26 -10.62 16.49
N VAL A 107 -4.03 -10.17 16.73
CA VAL A 107 -2.83 -11.01 16.84
C VAL A 107 -2.31 -10.93 18.28
N ASP A 108 -2.27 -12.05 18.97
CA ASP A 108 -1.93 -12.10 20.39
C ASP A 108 -0.41 -12.17 20.61
N GLY A 109 0.16 -11.07 21.07
CA GLY A 109 1.54 -10.96 21.51
C GLY A 109 2.60 -11.35 20.47
N ILE A 110 3.85 -11.43 20.91
CA ILE A 110 5.00 -11.76 20.04
C ILE A 110 4.86 -13.14 19.40
N ALA A 111 4.32 -14.12 20.11
CA ALA A 111 4.14 -15.47 19.59
C ALA A 111 3.14 -15.50 18.42
N GLY A 112 2.04 -14.74 18.53
CA GLY A 112 1.07 -14.59 17.44
C GLY A 112 1.68 -13.93 16.20
N TRP A 113 2.48 -12.88 16.38
CA TRP A 113 3.16 -12.21 15.25
C TRP A 113 4.21 -13.10 14.57
N LYS A 114 4.93 -13.97 15.33
CA LYS A 114 5.79 -14.99 14.74
C LYS A 114 4.99 -16.00 13.92
N ALA A 115 3.90 -16.51 14.48
CA ALA A 115 3.02 -17.44 13.76
C ALA A 115 2.40 -16.83 12.51
N LEU A 116 2.08 -15.53 12.52
CA LEU A 116 1.69 -14.80 11.34
C LEU A 116 2.83 -14.74 10.31
N GLY A 117 4.05 -14.43 10.74
CA GLY A 117 5.25 -14.43 9.87
C GLY A 117 5.47 -15.79 9.19
N ASP A 118 5.35 -16.91 9.94
CA ASP A 118 5.45 -18.26 9.39
C ASP A 118 4.36 -18.54 8.34
N ARG A 119 3.14 -18.09 8.60
CA ARG A 119 2.02 -18.21 7.64
C ARG A 119 2.30 -17.40 6.37
N MET A 120 2.70 -16.14 6.50
CA MET A 120 2.97 -15.27 5.36
C MET A 120 4.19 -15.74 4.55
N THR A 121 5.14 -16.40 5.19
CA THR A 121 6.25 -17.07 4.50
C THR A 121 5.74 -18.18 3.57
N LYS A 122 4.83 -19.04 4.04
CA LYS A 122 4.19 -20.09 3.21
C LYS A 122 3.37 -19.50 2.06
N VAL A 123 2.68 -18.37 2.29
CA VAL A 123 1.99 -17.63 1.23
C VAL A 123 2.99 -17.12 0.20
N SER A 124 4.10 -16.53 0.63
CA SER A 124 5.16 -16.05 -0.26
C SER A 124 5.72 -17.19 -1.13
N GLU A 125 5.99 -18.36 -0.54
CA GLU A 125 6.44 -19.55 -1.26
C GLU A 125 5.41 -20.02 -2.31
N THR A 126 4.12 -19.94 -2.00
CA THR A 126 3.01 -20.30 -2.92
C THR A 126 2.92 -19.32 -4.10
N LEU A 127 3.14 -18.03 -3.86
CA LEU A 127 3.00 -16.97 -4.87
C LEU A 127 4.23 -16.85 -5.78
N LYS A 128 5.42 -17.15 -5.27
CA LYS A 128 6.69 -16.99 -5.99
C LYS A 128 6.74 -17.68 -7.37
N PRO A 129 6.34 -18.96 -7.53
CA PRO A 129 6.33 -19.63 -8.84
C PRO A 129 5.32 -19.03 -9.82
N LEU A 130 4.35 -18.25 -9.35
CA LEU A 130 3.36 -17.55 -10.15
C LEU A 130 3.84 -16.14 -10.58
N GLY A 131 5.05 -15.75 -10.18
CA GLY A 131 5.58 -14.40 -10.40
C GLY A 131 4.84 -13.33 -9.59
N MET A 132 4.20 -13.74 -8.50
CA MET A 132 3.46 -12.88 -7.56
C MET A 132 4.19 -12.79 -6.23
N ALA A 133 3.85 -11.77 -5.44
CA ALA A 133 4.39 -11.53 -4.11
C ALA A 133 3.28 -11.24 -3.10
N THR A 134 3.66 -11.27 -1.83
CA THR A 134 2.80 -10.84 -0.73
C THR A 134 3.56 -9.91 0.20
N GLY A 135 2.84 -9.24 1.07
CA GLY A 135 3.39 -8.32 2.03
C GLY A 135 2.40 -8.00 3.15
N PHE A 136 2.80 -7.06 3.97
CA PHE A 136 1.99 -6.53 5.04
C PHE A 136 2.02 -5.00 5.01
N HIS A 137 0.85 -4.40 5.17
CA HIS A 137 0.65 -2.96 5.33
C HIS A 137 0.45 -2.65 6.81
N ASN A 138 1.23 -1.73 7.35
CA ASN A 138 1.17 -1.37 8.77
C ASN A 138 0.12 -0.32 9.07
N HIS A 139 -0.38 -0.38 10.31
CA HIS A 139 -1.10 0.68 10.98
C HIS A 139 -0.33 1.10 12.25
N GLN A 140 -0.85 2.05 13.02
CA GLN A 140 -0.19 2.54 14.23
C GLN A 140 0.02 1.47 15.30
N THR A 141 -0.89 0.50 15.40
CA THR A 141 -0.84 -0.56 16.43
C THR A 141 0.35 -1.48 16.29
N GLU A 142 0.85 -1.70 15.08
CA GLU A 142 2.00 -2.55 14.81
C GLU A 142 3.34 -1.92 15.22
N TRP A 143 3.33 -0.66 15.61
CA TRP A 143 4.51 0.07 16.10
C TRP A 143 4.58 0.16 17.63
N ALA A 144 3.59 -0.38 18.36
CA ALA A 144 3.58 -0.38 19.81
C ALA A 144 4.68 -1.28 20.39
N GLY A 145 5.33 -0.82 21.48
CA GLY A 145 6.36 -1.55 22.17
C GLY A 145 7.79 -1.05 21.95
N ALA A 146 8.77 -1.74 22.53
CA ALA A 146 10.17 -1.41 22.38
C ALA A 146 10.70 -1.80 20.99
N VAL A 147 11.64 -1.02 20.45
CA VAL A 147 12.33 -1.34 19.20
C VAL A 147 12.93 -2.76 19.26
N GLY A 148 12.71 -3.54 18.22
CA GLY A 148 13.10 -4.95 18.16
C GLY A 148 12.04 -5.92 18.72
N GLN A 149 10.98 -5.41 19.34
CA GLN A 149 9.87 -6.20 19.91
C GLN A 149 8.50 -5.72 19.42
N ARG A 150 8.46 -4.67 18.59
CA ARG A 150 7.20 -4.21 17.99
C ARG A 150 6.66 -5.26 17.02
N PRO A 151 5.36 -5.38 16.85
CA PRO A 151 4.75 -6.26 15.85
C PRO A 151 5.44 -6.22 14.48
N MET A 152 5.71 -5.02 13.94
CA MET A 152 6.42 -4.89 12.66
C MET A 152 7.85 -5.45 12.70
N ASP A 153 8.61 -5.24 13.79
CA ASP A 153 9.96 -5.79 13.94
C ASP A 153 9.93 -7.32 13.94
N VAL A 154 8.96 -7.90 14.69
CA VAL A 154 8.77 -9.34 14.77
C VAL A 154 8.38 -9.93 13.42
N LEU A 155 7.44 -9.30 12.71
CA LEU A 155 7.02 -9.73 11.38
C LEU A 155 8.18 -9.66 10.38
N ALA A 156 8.91 -8.55 10.35
CA ALA A 156 10.05 -8.37 9.47
C ALA A 156 11.15 -9.42 9.71
N ALA A 157 11.41 -9.75 10.98
CA ALA A 157 12.41 -10.76 11.34
C ALA A 157 11.98 -12.20 11.01
N ASN A 158 10.68 -12.48 10.89
CA ASN A 158 10.13 -13.82 10.66
C ASN A 158 9.52 -13.99 9.25
N THR A 159 9.85 -13.11 8.30
CA THR A 159 9.43 -13.21 6.90
C THR A 159 10.65 -13.09 5.96
N PRO A 160 10.60 -13.71 4.76
CA PRO A 160 11.72 -13.70 3.83
C PRO A 160 11.98 -12.30 3.27
N LYS A 161 13.17 -12.10 2.66
CA LYS A 161 13.56 -10.80 2.10
C LYS A 161 12.65 -10.33 0.94
N GLU A 162 12.02 -11.26 0.26
CA GLU A 162 11.07 -10.98 -0.82
C GLU A 162 9.70 -10.50 -0.31
N PHE A 163 9.42 -10.67 0.97
CA PHE A 163 8.17 -10.22 1.59
C PHE A 163 8.16 -8.69 1.64
N THR A 164 7.12 -8.08 1.07
CA THR A 164 6.96 -6.62 1.02
C THR A 164 6.52 -6.08 2.38
N LEU A 165 7.25 -5.14 2.90
CA LEU A 165 6.85 -4.31 4.03
C LEU A 165 6.30 -3.00 3.46
N GLN A 166 5.00 -3.00 3.11
CA GLN A 166 4.34 -1.81 2.58
C GLN A 166 4.19 -0.79 3.71
N LEU A 167 4.81 0.36 3.54
CA LEU A 167 4.96 1.35 4.59
C LEU A 167 3.88 2.42 4.52
N ASP A 168 2.98 2.48 5.50
CA ASP A 168 2.13 3.65 5.74
C ASP A 168 2.88 4.64 6.63
N VAL A 169 3.25 5.77 6.06
CA VAL A 169 4.05 6.78 6.74
C VAL A 169 3.28 7.47 7.85
N GLY A 170 2.02 7.82 7.61
CA GLY A 170 1.21 8.54 8.59
C GLY A 170 1.03 7.78 9.90
N THR A 171 0.77 6.47 9.79
CA THR A 171 0.58 5.61 10.98
C THR A 171 1.88 5.34 11.73
N VAL A 172 3.02 5.33 11.02
CA VAL A 172 4.36 5.29 11.66
C VAL A 172 4.62 6.54 12.49
N ILE A 173 4.36 7.72 11.90
CA ILE A 173 4.56 9.02 12.57
C ILE A 173 3.60 9.18 13.76
N GLU A 174 2.31 8.82 13.61
CA GLU A 174 1.34 8.82 14.70
C GLU A 174 1.82 7.98 15.89
N ALA A 175 2.37 6.82 15.63
CA ALA A 175 2.91 5.92 16.65
C ALA A 175 4.25 6.41 17.27
N GLY A 176 4.79 7.55 16.81
CA GLY A 176 6.06 8.09 17.27
C GLY A 176 7.29 7.30 16.80
N ALA A 177 7.14 6.48 15.75
CA ALA A 177 8.25 5.76 15.15
C ALA A 177 8.89 6.56 14.00
N ASP A 178 10.10 6.18 13.61
CA ASP A 178 10.85 6.83 12.54
C ASP A 178 10.79 6.02 11.24
N PRO A 179 10.06 6.50 10.20
CA PRO A 179 9.94 5.81 8.93
C PRO A 179 11.26 5.73 8.16
N VAL A 180 12.15 6.72 8.30
CA VAL A 180 13.46 6.74 7.64
C VAL A 180 14.37 5.66 8.24
N ALA A 181 14.44 5.59 9.57
CA ALA A 181 15.18 4.53 10.26
C ALA A 181 14.64 3.14 9.92
N TRP A 182 13.30 2.98 9.80
CA TRP A 182 12.68 1.73 9.38
C TRP A 182 13.07 1.31 7.95
N ILE A 183 13.07 2.24 7.01
CA ILE A 183 13.49 1.98 5.63
C ILE A 183 14.95 1.48 5.60
N HIS A 184 15.86 2.18 6.32
CA HIS A 184 17.27 1.78 6.40
C HIS A 184 17.49 0.42 7.06
N ALA A 185 16.65 0.04 8.03
CA ALA A 185 16.70 -1.26 8.68
C ALA A 185 16.18 -2.43 7.80
N ASN A 186 15.42 -2.12 6.73
CA ASN A 186 14.77 -3.11 5.88
C ASN A 186 15.07 -2.90 4.38
N PRO A 187 16.35 -2.92 3.97
CA PRO A 187 16.75 -2.61 2.59
C PRO A 187 16.09 -3.58 1.59
N GLY A 188 15.57 -3.00 0.48
CA GLY A 188 14.95 -3.74 -0.62
C GLY A 188 13.57 -4.33 -0.32
N ARG A 189 12.99 -4.05 0.86
CA ARG A 189 11.71 -4.61 1.29
C ARG A 189 10.56 -3.60 1.28
N ILE A 190 10.84 -2.29 1.15
CA ILE A 190 9.85 -1.21 1.15
C ILE A 190 9.42 -0.93 -0.29
N ARG A 191 8.80 -1.93 -0.94
CA ARG A 191 8.47 -1.85 -2.38
C ARG A 191 7.33 -0.91 -2.71
N SER A 192 6.50 -0.58 -1.73
CA SER A 192 5.45 0.43 -1.85
C SER A 192 5.31 1.23 -0.58
N ILE A 193 4.94 2.49 -0.74
CA ILE A 193 4.73 3.43 0.36
C ILE A 193 3.37 4.07 0.19
N HIS A 194 2.58 4.05 1.26
CA HIS A 194 1.38 4.86 1.40
C HIS A 194 1.77 6.25 1.88
N CYS A 195 1.57 7.20 0.97
CA CYS A 195 1.80 8.62 1.20
C CYS A 195 0.59 9.22 1.93
N LYS A 196 0.42 8.81 3.17
CA LYS A 196 -0.53 9.31 4.13
C LYS A 196 0.20 10.21 5.10
N ASP A 197 -0.37 11.35 5.42
CA ASP A 197 0.28 12.31 6.31
C ASP A 197 -0.42 12.38 7.66
N TRP A 198 0.32 12.72 8.69
CA TRP A 198 -0.17 12.91 10.06
C TRP A 198 0.06 14.35 10.50
N GLY A 199 -0.99 15.02 10.93
CA GLY A 199 -0.95 16.42 11.33
C GLY A 199 -0.83 16.66 12.84
N GLY A 200 -0.49 15.63 13.59
CA GLY A 200 -0.50 15.67 15.05
C GLY A 200 -1.91 15.50 15.63
N PRO A 201 -2.04 15.44 16.98
CA PRO A 201 -3.30 15.12 17.67
C PRO A 201 -4.47 16.07 17.35
N ASP A 202 -4.17 17.33 17.01
CA ASP A 202 -5.21 18.33 16.74
C ASP A 202 -5.77 18.27 15.33
N ARG A 203 -4.98 17.81 14.36
CA ARG A 203 -5.36 17.79 12.94
C ARG A 203 -5.55 16.39 12.40
N ASP A 204 -5.02 15.36 13.09
CA ASP A 204 -5.05 13.93 12.76
C ASP A 204 -4.77 13.65 11.25
N TYR A 205 -5.44 12.68 10.64
CA TYR A 205 -5.36 12.35 9.21
C TYR A 205 -6.22 13.28 8.30
N ARG A 206 -6.80 14.36 8.83
CA ARG A 206 -7.55 15.35 8.03
C ARG A 206 -6.66 16.29 7.24
N VAL A 207 -5.36 16.28 7.49
CA VAL A 207 -4.35 16.97 6.68
C VAL A 207 -4.19 16.28 5.34
N LEU A 208 -3.99 17.04 4.27
CA LEU A 208 -3.67 16.48 2.97
C LEU A 208 -2.20 16.05 2.93
N PHE A 209 -1.87 15.19 1.99
CA PHE A 209 -0.47 14.85 1.72
C PHE A 209 0.38 16.11 1.56
N GLY A 210 1.45 16.20 2.37
CA GLY A 210 2.37 17.33 2.43
C GLY A 210 1.95 18.48 3.34
N GLU A 211 0.81 18.38 4.04
CA GLU A 211 0.37 19.35 5.05
C GLU A 211 0.69 18.88 6.49
N GLY A 212 1.13 17.65 6.66
CA GLY A 212 1.47 17.06 7.95
C GLY A 212 2.94 17.22 8.33
N ASP A 213 3.36 16.39 9.29
CA ASP A 213 4.68 16.49 9.91
C ASP A 213 5.68 15.47 9.34
N SER A 214 5.29 14.73 8.28
CA SER A 214 6.13 13.69 7.68
C SER A 214 7.33 14.30 6.93
N PRO A 215 8.57 13.82 7.18
CA PRO A 215 9.78 14.32 6.52
C PRO A 215 9.94 13.76 5.10
N TRP A 216 9.01 14.09 4.18
CA TRP A 216 8.87 13.47 2.87
C TRP A 216 10.16 13.43 2.04
N ALA A 217 10.95 14.50 2.03
CA ALA A 217 12.21 14.53 1.27
C ALA A 217 13.17 13.42 1.72
N LYS A 218 13.31 13.21 3.05
CA LYS A 218 14.17 12.16 3.61
C LYS A 218 13.59 10.77 3.38
N ILE A 219 12.25 10.65 3.41
CA ILE A 219 11.55 9.38 3.14
C ILE A 219 11.78 8.97 1.70
N PHE A 220 11.60 9.88 0.73
CA PHE A 220 11.84 9.59 -0.68
C PHE A 220 13.29 9.19 -0.93
N GLU A 221 14.25 9.95 -0.39
CA GLU A 221 15.68 9.64 -0.49
C GLU A 221 16.00 8.22 0.02
N ALA A 222 15.52 7.88 1.22
CA ALA A 222 15.75 6.56 1.79
C ALA A 222 15.05 5.45 1.00
N ALA A 223 13.79 5.67 0.60
CA ALA A 223 12.99 4.69 -0.14
C ALA A 223 13.59 4.36 -1.50
N GLU A 224 14.09 5.36 -2.21
CA GLU A 224 14.63 5.21 -3.56
C GLU A 224 16.06 4.67 -3.57
N ASN A 225 16.89 5.04 -2.59
CA ASN A 225 18.28 4.60 -2.51
C ASN A 225 18.46 3.26 -1.79
N VAL A 226 17.62 2.96 -0.80
CA VAL A 226 17.78 1.80 0.10
C VAL A 226 16.54 0.92 0.13
N GLY A 227 15.35 1.52 0.23
CA GLY A 227 14.07 0.81 0.44
C GLY A 227 13.67 -0.12 -0.70
N GLY A 228 14.03 0.23 -1.93
CA GLY A 228 13.67 -0.53 -3.13
C GLY A 228 12.26 -0.27 -3.62
N VAL A 229 11.76 0.97 -3.41
CA VAL A 229 10.40 1.37 -3.79
C VAL A 229 10.16 1.22 -5.29
N GLU A 230 9.02 0.65 -5.64
CA GLU A 230 8.58 0.39 -7.01
C GLU A 230 7.43 1.31 -7.42
N TYR A 231 6.62 1.76 -6.46
CA TYR A 231 5.51 2.71 -6.65
C TYR A 231 5.12 3.36 -5.32
N TYR A 232 4.53 4.55 -5.42
CA TYR A 232 3.93 5.27 -4.31
C TYR A 232 2.41 5.27 -4.45
N LEU A 233 1.71 5.32 -3.33
CA LEU A 233 0.25 5.38 -3.27
C LEU A 233 -0.17 6.52 -2.35
N ILE A 234 -0.91 7.48 -2.85
CA ILE A 234 -1.61 8.42 -1.98
C ILE A 234 -2.68 7.64 -1.24
N GLU A 235 -2.75 7.83 0.07
CA GLU A 235 -3.87 7.37 0.89
C GLU A 235 -4.41 8.52 1.74
N GLN A 236 -5.74 8.62 1.81
CA GLN A 236 -6.42 9.64 2.57
C GLN A 236 -7.71 9.08 3.17
N GLU A 237 -7.84 9.11 4.49
CA GLU A 237 -9.01 8.55 5.18
C GLU A 237 -10.12 9.57 5.47
N GLY A 238 -9.90 10.79 5.13
CA GLY A 238 -10.82 11.91 5.27
C GLY A 238 -10.09 13.23 5.08
N SER A 239 -10.83 14.28 4.83
CA SER A 239 -10.30 15.65 4.79
C SER A 239 -11.42 16.66 4.88
N ARG A 240 -11.07 17.95 4.73
CA ARG A 240 -12.02 19.05 4.62
C ARG A 240 -12.69 19.18 3.24
N PHE A 241 -12.34 18.30 2.31
CA PHE A 241 -12.86 18.29 0.94
C PHE A 241 -13.56 16.96 0.63
N PRO A 242 -14.42 16.91 -0.42
CA PRO A 242 -14.92 15.66 -0.97
C PRO A 242 -13.76 14.73 -1.42
N GLU A 243 -13.99 13.41 -1.39
CA GLU A 243 -12.96 12.40 -1.64
C GLU A 243 -12.18 12.60 -2.95
N LEU A 244 -12.88 12.81 -4.08
CA LEU A 244 -12.23 13.00 -5.38
C LEU A 244 -11.43 14.31 -5.44
N GLU A 245 -11.94 15.39 -4.85
CA GLU A 245 -11.19 16.65 -4.74
C GLU A 245 -9.97 16.49 -3.84
N THR A 246 -10.10 15.74 -2.74
CA THR A 246 -8.99 15.39 -1.86
C THR A 246 -7.89 14.67 -2.62
N ALA A 247 -8.24 13.63 -3.39
CA ALA A 247 -7.29 12.88 -4.21
C ALA A 247 -6.59 13.77 -5.25
N GLU A 248 -7.33 14.65 -5.92
CA GLU A 248 -6.76 15.58 -6.90
C GLU A 248 -5.77 16.56 -6.27
N ARG A 249 -6.10 17.12 -5.11
CA ARG A 249 -5.22 18.04 -4.36
C ARG A 249 -3.94 17.36 -3.86
N CYS A 250 -4.04 16.13 -3.34
CA CYS A 250 -2.88 15.35 -2.93
C CYS A 250 -1.95 15.05 -4.11
N LEU A 251 -2.50 14.70 -5.28
CA LEU A 251 -1.71 14.49 -6.49
C LEU A 251 -1.04 15.78 -6.97
N ALA A 252 -1.70 16.93 -6.86
CA ALA A 252 -1.10 18.21 -7.22
C ALA A 252 0.11 18.54 -6.31
N THR A 253 -0.02 18.28 -5.00
CA THR A 253 1.09 18.43 -4.05
C THR A 253 2.23 17.45 -4.37
N TRP A 254 1.92 16.19 -4.66
CA TRP A 254 2.92 15.21 -5.11
C TRP A 254 3.71 15.72 -6.32
N LYS A 255 3.02 16.14 -7.37
CA LYS A 255 3.66 16.65 -8.60
C LYS A 255 4.58 17.84 -8.31
N LYS A 256 4.18 18.73 -7.40
CA LYS A 256 4.98 19.89 -6.98
C LYS A 256 6.22 19.49 -6.19
N MET A 257 6.13 18.47 -5.32
CA MET A 257 7.26 17.99 -4.53
C MET A 257 8.28 17.20 -5.35
N ARG A 258 7.83 16.65 -6.49
CA ARG A 258 8.64 15.77 -7.35
C ARG A 258 9.06 16.42 -8.67
N ALA A 259 8.75 17.71 -8.85
CA ALA A 259 9.22 18.52 -9.99
C ALA A 259 10.64 19.02 -9.75
#